data_2008dc9c34ba78455629e79d15aae4db
#
_entry.id   2008dc9c34ba78455629e79d15aae4db
#
_cell.length_a   1.000
_cell.length_b   1.000
_cell.length_c   1.000
_cell.angle_alpha   90.00
_cell.angle_beta   90.00
_cell.angle_gamma   90.00
#
_symmetry.space_group_name_H-M   'P 1'
#
loop_
_entity.id
_entity.type
_entity.pdbx_description
1 polymer ?
#
loop_
_entity_poly.entity_id
_entity_poly.type
_entity_poly.pdbx_seq_one_letter_code
_entity_poly.pdbx_strand_id
1 'polypeptide(L)'
;NVAVGHDALLSLTTGESNIAIGKGALDANTSADSNVAVGAGALGSNTTASNNTAVGRNAGDTLTDGYENTIIGSGTDVDNASRVRAVALGVNVTTHASNYTFRVEGTNGAYHTGNTTTWSPTSDERIKKDIVDSSVGLAAINQVKIRNFKYRTPSEITASELQEYDLDQLAINDTSTKVGVIAQEFETVFPNSIKTDDRGIKNVCEDELLFAMVKAIQELSAKVTALEGG
;
A
#
# COMPACT_ATOMS: atom_id res chain seq x y z
N ASN A 1 -19.19 -26.91 5.38
CA ASN A 1 -18.32 -26.28 6.38
C ASN A 1 -17.14 -27.19 6.73
N VAL A 2 -16.01 -26.61 7.07
CA VAL A 2 -14.83 -27.28 7.61
C VAL A 2 -14.49 -26.66 8.97
N ALA A 3 -14.43 -27.45 10.02
CA ALA A 3 -14.09 -27.00 11.37
C ALA A 3 -12.94 -27.86 11.92
N VAL A 4 -11.81 -27.24 12.24
CA VAL A 4 -10.63 -27.90 12.80
C VAL A 4 -10.09 -27.09 13.98
N GLY A 5 -10.27 -27.60 15.18
CA GLY A 5 -9.82 -26.94 16.40
C GLY A 5 -10.89 -26.91 17.49
N HIS A 6 -10.48 -26.65 18.74
CA HIS A 6 -11.40 -26.50 19.85
C HIS A 6 -12.29 -25.29 19.64
N ASP A 7 -13.61 -25.43 19.73
CA ASP A 7 -14.63 -24.39 19.57
C ASP A 7 -14.65 -23.73 18.15
N ALA A 8 -14.04 -24.36 17.13
CA ALA A 8 -14.20 -23.87 15.75
C ALA A 8 -15.65 -24.06 15.27
N LEU A 9 -16.31 -22.97 14.80
CA LEU A 9 -17.73 -22.95 14.40
C LEU A 9 -18.70 -23.41 15.51
N LEU A 10 -18.38 -23.15 16.78
CA LEU A 10 -19.15 -23.67 17.91
C LEU A 10 -20.63 -23.30 17.89
N SER A 11 -20.96 -22.07 17.50
CA SER A 11 -22.32 -21.53 17.53
C SER A 11 -23.08 -21.70 16.21
N LEU A 12 -22.50 -22.37 15.20
CA LEU A 12 -23.08 -22.46 13.87
C LEU A 12 -24.40 -23.23 13.85
N THR A 13 -25.43 -22.61 13.27
CA THR A 13 -26.77 -23.21 13.13
C THR A 13 -27.13 -23.50 11.67
N THR A 14 -27.05 -22.52 10.79
CA THR A 14 -27.53 -22.63 9.40
C THR A 14 -26.48 -22.21 8.37
N GLY A 15 -25.38 -21.57 8.74
CA GLY A 15 -24.36 -21.08 7.80
C GLY A 15 -23.70 -22.22 7.00
N GLU A 16 -23.39 -21.92 5.75
CA GLU A 16 -22.81 -22.87 4.80
C GLU A 16 -21.45 -22.38 4.26
N SER A 17 -20.67 -23.33 3.71
CA SER A 17 -19.40 -23.02 2.99
C SER A 17 -18.34 -22.29 3.81
N ASN A 18 -18.35 -22.39 5.14
CA ASN A 18 -17.34 -21.80 6.00
C ASN A 18 -16.14 -22.72 6.21
N ILE A 19 -14.96 -22.15 6.32
CA ILE A 19 -13.71 -22.83 6.70
C ILE A 19 -13.19 -22.17 7.97
N ALA A 20 -13.14 -22.93 9.08
CA ALA A 20 -12.62 -22.49 10.37
C ALA A 20 -11.51 -23.43 10.84
N ILE A 21 -10.28 -22.95 10.88
CA ILE A 21 -9.11 -23.71 11.31
C ILE A 21 -8.39 -22.97 12.43
N GLY A 22 -8.49 -23.46 13.63
CA GLY A 22 -7.89 -22.87 14.82
C GLY A 22 -8.85 -22.87 16.01
N LYS A 23 -8.31 -22.75 17.22
CA LYS A 23 -9.13 -22.65 18.43
C LYS A 23 -10.00 -21.39 18.37
N GLY A 24 -11.32 -21.50 18.49
CA GLY A 24 -12.27 -20.38 18.47
C GLY A 24 -12.35 -19.64 17.12
N ALA A 25 -11.92 -20.27 16.03
CA ALA A 25 -12.13 -19.68 14.70
C ALA A 25 -13.62 -19.72 14.35
N LEU A 26 -14.23 -18.56 14.02
CA LEU A 26 -15.66 -18.39 13.73
C LEU A 26 -16.58 -18.96 14.84
N ASP A 27 -16.18 -18.91 16.09
CA ASP A 27 -16.95 -19.54 17.19
C ASP A 27 -18.30 -18.85 17.46
N ALA A 28 -18.41 -17.55 17.20
CA ALA A 28 -19.67 -16.80 17.32
C ALA A 28 -20.58 -16.88 16.07
N ASN A 29 -20.10 -17.47 14.95
CA ASN A 29 -20.88 -17.52 13.73
C ASN A 29 -22.13 -18.39 13.87
N THR A 30 -23.29 -17.79 13.60
CA THR A 30 -24.59 -18.49 13.70
C THR A 30 -25.16 -18.86 12.33
N SER A 31 -25.12 -17.97 11.35
CA SER A 31 -25.80 -18.14 10.06
C SER A 31 -25.03 -17.57 8.86
N ALA A 32 -23.84 -17.05 9.06
CA ALA A 32 -23.05 -16.47 7.98
C ALA A 32 -22.42 -17.54 7.08
N ASP A 33 -22.28 -17.22 5.81
CA ASP A 33 -21.81 -18.11 4.77
C ASP A 33 -20.45 -17.70 4.19
N SER A 34 -19.73 -18.67 3.61
CA SER A 34 -18.59 -18.42 2.75
C SER A 34 -17.44 -17.63 3.42
N ASN A 35 -17.22 -17.84 4.71
CA ASN A 35 -16.08 -17.24 5.43
C ASN A 35 -14.90 -18.21 5.49
N VAL A 36 -13.70 -17.67 5.41
CA VAL A 36 -12.43 -18.38 5.63
C VAL A 36 -11.74 -17.79 6.85
N ALA A 37 -11.63 -18.57 7.92
CA ALA A 37 -10.95 -18.18 9.14
C ALA A 37 -9.86 -19.21 9.47
N VAL A 38 -8.59 -18.79 9.39
CA VAL A 38 -7.42 -19.64 9.70
C VAL A 38 -6.56 -18.97 10.76
N GLY A 39 -6.61 -19.49 11.95
CA GLY A 39 -5.89 -18.97 13.12
C GLY A 39 -6.73 -19.00 14.38
N ALA A 40 -6.09 -19.03 15.55
CA ALA A 40 -6.83 -19.00 16.82
C ALA A 40 -7.55 -17.64 16.94
N GLY A 41 -8.87 -17.65 17.17
CA GLY A 41 -9.74 -16.48 17.28
C GLY A 41 -9.95 -15.71 15.96
N ALA A 42 -9.55 -16.26 14.81
CA ALA A 42 -9.83 -15.60 13.52
C ALA A 42 -11.35 -15.50 13.29
N LEU A 43 -11.84 -14.28 13.00
CA LEU A 43 -13.28 -13.95 12.89
C LEU A 43 -14.10 -14.43 14.11
N GLY A 44 -13.52 -14.41 15.31
CA GLY A 44 -14.16 -14.94 16.50
C GLY A 44 -15.47 -14.21 16.88
N SER A 45 -15.57 -12.92 16.61
CA SER A 45 -16.79 -12.11 16.88
C SER A 45 -17.80 -12.10 15.72
N ASN A 46 -17.48 -12.74 14.57
CA ASN A 46 -18.37 -12.76 13.42
C ASN A 46 -19.66 -13.54 13.71
N THR A 47 -20.80 -12.90 13.62
CA THR A 47 -22.11 -13.55 13.88
C THR A 47 -22.90 -13.86 12.60
N THR A 48 -23.01 -12.89 11.69
CA THR A 48 -23.85 -12.96 10.48
C THR A 48 -23.16 -12.46 9.22
N ALA A 49 -21.91 -12.02 9.34
CA ALA A 49 -21.13 -11.46 8.23
C ALA A 49 -20.57 -12.54 7.29
N SER A 50 -20.88 -12.44 6.02
CA SER A 50 -20.49 -13.42 4.99
C SER A 50 -19.34 -12.93 4.10
N ASN A 51 -18.72 -13.88 3.38
CA ASN A 51 -17.67 -13.62 2.38
C ASN A 51 -16.41 -12.94 2.93
N ASN A 52 -16.05 -13.18 4.17
CA ASN A 52 -14.82 -12.65 4.76
C ASN A 52 -13.70 -13.70 4.71
N THR A 53 -12.48 -13.23 4.48
CA THR A 53 -11.26 -14.04 4.57
C THR A 53 -10.37 -13.47 5.66
N ALA A 54 -10.10 -14.23 6.71
CA ALA A 54 -9.19 -13.86 7.78
C ALA A 54 -8.15 -14.96 8.03
N VAL A 55 -6.88 -14.60 7.95
CA VAL A 55 -5.76 -15.54 8.17
C VAL A 55 -4.78 -14.92 9.18
N GLY A 56 -4.66 -15.52 10.33
CA GLY A 56 -3.82 -15.07 11.42
C GLY A 56 -4.51 -15.18 12.79
N ARG A 57 -3.73 -15.22 13.89
CA ARG A 57 -4.31 -15.20 15.23
C ARG A 57 -5.07 -13.89 15.47
N ASN A 58 -6.35 -13.95 15.87
CA ASN A 58 -7.24 -12.81 16.07
C ASN A 58 -7.35 -11.90 14.85
N ALA A 59 -7.21 -12.44 13.64
CA ALA A 59 -7.45 -11.68 12.42
C ALA A 59 -8.96 -11.42 12.25
N GLY A 60 -9.36 -10.15 12.10
CA GLY A 60 -10.76 -9.75 11.94
C GLY A 60 -11.63 -9.95 13.17
N ASP A 61 -11.07 -9.92 14.38
CA ASP A 61 -11.78 -10.22 15.62
C ASP A 61 -12.85 -9.16 15.99
N THR A 62 -12.73 -7.94 15.48
CA THR A 62 -13.73 -6.86 15.65
C THR A 62 -14.97 -7.04 14.76
N LEU A 63 -14.86 -7.80 13.67
CA LEU A 63 -15.89 -7.90 12.63
C LEU A 63 -17.08 -8.72 13.11
N THR A 64 -18.28 -8.15 13.09
CA THR A 64 -19.53 -8.84 13.50
C THR A 64 -20.54 -9.03 12.37
N ASP A 65 -20.76 -8.00 11.55
CA ASP A 65 -21.77 -7.95 10.48
C ASP A 65 -21.24 -7.37 9.14
N GLY A 66 -19.98 -6.95 9.10
CA GLY A 66 -19.32 -6.50 7.86
C GLY A 66 -18.96 -7.66 6.92
N TYR A 67 -18.94 -7.45 5.63
CA TYR A 67 -18.80 -8.50 4.62
C TYR A 67 -17.78 -8.15 3.53
N GLU A 68 -17.34 -9.19 2.80
CA GLU A 68 -16.39 -9.06 1.68
C GLU A 68 -15.03 -8.44 2.09
N ASN A 69 -14.55 -8.73 3.29
CA ASN A 69 -13.26 -8.25 3.77
C ASN A 69 -12.16 -9.32 3.59
N THR A 70 -10.93 -8.86 3.36
CA THR A 70 -9.72 -9.70 3.34
C THR A 70 -8.74 -9.20 4.40
N ILE A 71 -8.49 -9.99 5.42
CA ILE A 71 -7.73 -9.61 6.61
C ILE A 71 -6.65 -10.68 6.85
N ILE A 72 -5.38 -10.33 6.61
CA ILE A 72 -4.27 -11.29 6.69
C ILE A 72 -3.16 -10.77 7.59
N GLY A 73 -2.89 -11.51 8.65
CA GLY A 73 -1.85 -11.23 9.62
C GLY A 73 -2.33 -11.31 11.07
N SER A 74 -1.42 -11.59 12.00
CA SER A 74 -1.77 -11.69 13.42
C SER A 74 -2.21 -10.35 13.98
N GLY A 75 -3.38 -10.29 14.63
CA GLY A 75 -3.95 -9.08 15.21
C GLY A 75 -4.35 -8.00 14.17
N THR A 76 -4.34 -8.36 12.89
CA THR A 76 -4.82 -7.47 11.82
C THR A 76 -6.33 -7.43 11.83
N ASP A 77 -6.91 -6.23 11.75
CA ASP A 77 -8.33 -6.07 11.99
C ASP A 77 -8.95 -4.90 11.18
N VAL A 78 -10.24 -4.75 11.31
CA VAL A 78 -11.00 -3.62 10.82
C VAL A 78 -11.25 -2.60 11.93
N ASP A 79 -11.47 -1.35 11.58
CA ASP A 79 -11.69 -0.25 12.53
C ASP A 79 -13.13 -0.18 13.10
N ASN A 80 -14.06 -0.92 12.51
CA ASN A 80 -15.39 -1.12 13.07
C ASN A 80 -16.02 -2.45 12.62
N ALA A 81 -17.01 -2.88 13.39
CA ALA A 81 -17.67 -4.18 13.27
C ALA A 81 -18.42 -4.42 11.95
N SER A 82 -18.88 -3.36 11.29
CA SER A 82 -19.67 -3.39 10.04
C SER A 82 -18.86 -3.02 8.80
N ARG A 83 -17.53 -3.16 8.85
CA ARG A 83 -16.65 -2.82 7.73
C ARG A 83 -16.90 -3.70 6.52
N VAL A 84 -16.90 -3.09 5.31
CA VAL A 84 -17.20 -3.76 4.05
C VAL A 84 -16.07 -3.56 3.05
N ARG A 85 -15.68 -4.63 2.33
CA ARG A 85 -14.72 -4.60 1.22
C ARG A 85 -13.36 -4.00 1.57
N ALA A 86 -12.91 -4.20 2.79
CA ALA A 86 -11.59 -3.79 3.23
C ALA A 86 -10.55 -4.86 2.95
N VAL A 87 -9.33 -4.45 2.64
CA VAL A 87 -8.16 -5.31 2.57
C VAL A 87 -7.14 -4.83 3.59
N ALA A 88 -6.80 -5.65 4.56
CA ALA A 88 -5.80 -5.38 5.58
C ALA A 88 -4.73 -6.49 5.57
N LEU A 89 -3.48 -6.13 5.34
CA LEU A 89 -2.36 -7.06 5.26
C LEU A 89 -1.24 -6.64 6.21
N GLY A 90 -0.74 -7.54 7.04
CA GLY A 90 0.39 -7.26 7.93
C GLY A 90 0.17 -7.76 9.35
N VAL A 91 0.86 -7.21 10.34
CA VAL A 91 0.72 -7.56 11.75
C VAL A 91 0.21 -6.37 12.53
N ASN A 92 -0.86 -6.53 13.31
CA ASN A 92 -1.53 -5.47 14.06
C ASN A 92 -1.94 -4.26 13.19
N VAL A 93 -2.29 -4.52 11.92
CA VAL A 93 -2.83 -3.51 11.01
C VAL A 93 -4.32 -3.32 11.30
N THR A 94 -4.77 -2.08 11.39
CA THR A 94 -6.22 -1.75 11.48
C THR A 94 -6.61 -0.88 10.30
N THR A 95 -7.71 -1.20 9.62
CA THR A 95 -8.23 -0.35 8.52
C THR A 95 -8.68 1.02 9.03
N HIS A 96 -8.87 1.97 8.14
CA HIS A 96 -9.36 3.32 8.47
C HIS A 96 -10.74 3.59 7.88
N ALA A 97 -11.40 4.58 8.46
CA ALA A 97 -12.78 5.05 8.39
C ALA A 97 -13.54 5.07 7.04
N SER A 98 -13.15 4.38 6.01
CA SER A 98 -13.92 4.24 4.77
C SER A 98 -14.02 2.79 4.32
N ASN A 99 -15.15 2.41 3.76
CA ASN A 99 -15.27 1.17 3.00
C ASN A 99 -14.29 1.20 1.81
N TYR A 100 -13.88 0.04 1.32
CA TYR A 100 -12.88 -0.09 0.25
C TYR A 100 -11.47 0.40 0.62
N THR A 101 -11.01 0.06 1.80
CA THR A 101 -9.66 0.41 2.26
C THR A 101 -8.69 -0.72 1.94
N PHE A 102 -7.57 -0.40 1.30
CA PHE A 102 -6.41 -1.27 1.20
C PHE A 102 -5.31 -0.74 2.10
N ARG A 103 -4.85 -1.55 3.05
CA ARG A 103 -3.76 -1.20 3.95
C ARG A 103 -2.73 -2.31 4.02
N VAL A 104 -1.47 -1.98 3.79
CA VAL A 104 -0.30 -2.84 3.99
C VAL A 104 0.53 -2.27 5.13
N GLU A 105 1.04 -3.14 5.94
CA GLU A 105 1.58 -2.99 7.25
C GLU A 105 2.73 -2.00 7.46
N GLY A 106 2.84 -1.60 8.73
CA GLY A 106 3.96 -0.98 9.43
C GLY A 106 3.53 0.28 10.16
N THR A 107 4.26 0.66 11.20
CA THR A 107 4.05 1.90 11.96
C THR A 107 4.08 3.15 11.06
N ASN A 108 4.61 3.02 9.84
CA ASN A 108 4.67 4.06 8.81
C ASN A 108 4.03 3.60 7.48
N GLY A 109 3.10 2.64 7.52
CA GLY A 109 2.47 2.08 6.34
C GLY A 109 1.68 3.10 5.52
N ALA A 110 1.75 3.00 4.22
CA ALA A 110 0.86 3.73 3.31
C ALA A 110 -0.51 3.06 3.26
N TYR A 111 -1.57 3.83 3.18
CA TYR A 111 -2.92 3.33 2.98
C TYR A 111 -3.56 3.98 1.75
N HIS A 112 -4.49 3.27 1.14
CA HIS A 112 -5.26 3.75 0.00
C HIS A 112 -6.75 3.73 0.35
N THR A 113 -7.43 4.85 0.17
CA THR A 113 -8.87 4.96 0.32
C THR A 113 -9.56 4.98 -1.04
N GLY A 114 -10.65 4.26 -1.19
CA GLY A 114 -11.26 3.80 -2.45
C GLY A 114 -11.48 4.78 -3.60
N ASN A 115 -11.33 6.09 -3.43
CA ASN A 115 -11.57 7.08 -4.49
C ASN A 115 -10.32 7.89 -4.88
N THR A 116 -9.13 7.44 -4.50
CA THR A 116 -7.88 8.10 -4.87
C THR A 116 -6.92 7.11 -5.53
N THR A 117 -6.10 7.59 -6.43
CA THR A 117 -5.04 6.80 -7.07
C THR A 117 -3.70 6.91 -6.33
N THR A 118 -3.66 7.67 -5.23
CA THR A 118 -2.44 7.98 -4.49
C THR A 118 -2.41 7.26 -3.14
N TRP A 119 -1.24 6.76 -2.75
CA TRP A 119 -0.97 6.26 -1.42
C TRP A 119 -0.77 7.45 -0.47
N SER A 120 -1.38 7.39 0.72
CA SER A 120 -1.27 8.46 1.72
C SER A 120 -0.24 8.08 2.79
N PRO A 121 0.96 8.68 2.78
CA PRO A 121 1.93 8.50 3.84
C PRO A 121 1.52 9.32 5.08
N THR A 122 1.95 8.87 6.25
CA THR A 122 1.76 9.62 7.50
C THR A 122 2.59 10.91 7.49
N SER A 123 1.97 12.07 7.79
CA SER A 123 2.61 13.38 7.74
C SER A 123 2.27 14.30 8.94
N ASP A 124 1.96 13.71 10.09
CA ASP A 124 1.61 14.43 11.32
C ASP A 124 2.86 15.02 11.98
N GLU A 125 2.82 16.31 12.38
CA GLU A 125 3.96 16.99 13.02
C GLU A 125 4.36 16.35 14.35
N ARG A 126 3.44 15.70 15.07
CA ARG A 126 3.70 15.05 16.36
C ARG A 126 4.68 13.89 16.27
N ILE A 127 4.87 13.33 15.08
CA ILE A 127 5.80 12.22 14.81
C ILE A 127 7.00 12.65 13.98
N LYS A 128 7.07 13.91 13.56
CA LYS A 128 8.20 14.50 12.84
C LYS A 128 9.07 15.31 13.79
N LYS A 129 10.35 15.37 13.54
CA LYS A 129 11.33 16.20 14.27
C LYS A 129 12.20 16.96 13.29
N ASP A 130 12.91 17.95 13.80
CA ASP A 130 13.87 18.75 13.03
C ASP A 130 13.24 19.40 11.79
N ILE A 131 12.00 19.92 11.95
CA ILE A 131 11.22 20.51 10.86
C ILE A 131 11.82 21.87 10.52
N VAL A 132 12.36 21.99 9.31
CA VAL A 132 12.94 23.22 8.76
C VAL A 132 12.44 23.44 7.33
N ASP A 133 12.52 24.68 6.86
CA ASP A 133 12.17 25.02 5.48
C ASP A 133 13.12 24.32 4.49
N SER A 134 12.55 23.73 3.44
CA SER A 134 13.35 23.12 2.39
C SER A 134 14.08 24.17 1.56
N SER A 135 15.35 23.92 1.28
CA SER A 135 16.14 24.67 0.29
C SER A 135 16.04 24.07 -1.12
N VAL A 136 15.38 22.93 -1.26
CA VAL A 136 15.23 22.24 -2.56
C VAL A 136 14.03 22.83 -3.29
N GLY A 137 14.26 23.68 -4.27
CA GLY A 137 13.25 24.43 -5.01
C GLY A 137 13.64 24.66 -6.46
N LEU A 138 13.50 25.88 -6.97
CA LEU A 138 13.68 26.25 -8.37
C LEU A 138 15.03 25.84 -8.97
N ALA A 139 16.11 25.99 -8.19
CA ALA A 139 17.45 25.63 -8.66
C ALA A 139 17.61 24.13 -8.91
N ALA A 140 16.99 23.28 -8.08
CA ALA A 140 16.97 21.83 -8.26
C ALA A 140 16.07 21.45 -9.44
N ILE A 141 14.86 22.02 -9.53
CA ILE A 141 13.91 21.75 -10.63
C ILE A 141 14.53 22.07 -11.98
N ASN A 142 15.29 23.14 -12.11
CA ASN A 142 15.95 23.53 -13.36
C ASN A 142 17.06 22.55 -13.80
N GLN A 143 17.51 21.65 -12.94
CA GLN A 143 18.51 20.63 -13.27
C GLN A 143 17.86 19.31 -13.71
N VAL A 144 16.57 19.13 -13.47
CA VAL A 144 15.85 17.90 -13.87
C VAL A 144 15.76 17.83 -15.39
N LYS A 145 16.22 16.71 -15.94
CA LYS A 145 16.14 16.44 -17.38
C LYS A 145 14.94 15.58 -17.69
N ILE A 146 14.01 16.13 -18.46
CA ILE A 146 12.88 15.36 -18.99
C ILE A 146 13.29 14.74 -20.33
N ARG A 147 13.11 13.43 -20.45
CA ARG A 147 13.54 12.63 -21.59
C ARG A 147 12.37 11.99 -22.30
N ASN A 148 12.48 11.82 -23.60
CA ASN A 148 11.68 10.86 -24.36
C ASN A 148 12.50 9.57 -24.45
N PHE A 149 11.88 8.43 -24.10
CA PHE A 149 12.54 7.13 -24.14
C PHE A 149 11.58 6.02 -24.56
N LYS A 150 12.12 4.86 -24.89
CA LYS A 150 11.38 3.59 -25.04
C LYS A 150 12.01 2.55 -24.12
N TYR A 151 11.19 1.63 -23.65
CA TYR A 151 11.74 0.47 -22.95
C TYR A 151 12.47 -0.45 -23.94
N ARG A 152 13.58 -1.02 -23.48
CA ARG A 152 14.34 -2.03 -24.25
C ARG A 152 13.60 -3.36 -24.22
N THR A 153 13.65 -4.08 -25.32
CA THR A 153 13.23 -5.48 -25.37
C THR A 153 14.26 -6.38 -24.66
N PRO A 154 13.90 -7.62 -24.25
CA PRO A 154 14.85 -8.56 -23.64
C PRO A 154 16.12 -8.78 -24.47
N SER A 155 15.99 -8.82 -25.78
CA SER A 155 17.12 -9.02 -26.70
C SER A 155 18.07 -7.82 -26.80
N GLU A 156 17.65 -6.64 -26.37
CA GLU A 156 18.45 -5.41 -26.34
C GLU A 156 19.15 -5.19 -24.99
N ILE A 157 18.85 -6.00 -23.98
CA ILE A 157 19.46 -5.96 -22.65
C ILE A 157 20.52 -7.06 -22.60
N THR A 158 21.79 -6.68 -22.38
CA THR A 158 22.87 -7.66 -22.27
C THR A 158 23.01 -8.19 -20.84
N ALA A 159 23.34 -9.48 -20.69
CA ALA A 159 23.53 -10.12 -19.38
C ALA A 159 24.63 -9.46 -18.51
N SER A 160 25.53 -8.68 -19.11
CA SER A 160 26.56 -7.92 -18.39
C SER A 160 26.04 -6.61 -17.77
N GLU A 161 24.87 -6.12 -18.21
CA GLU A 161 24.26 -4.88 -17.70
C GLU A 161 23.36 -5.15 -16.48
N LEU A 162 22.81 -6.37 -16.38
CA LEU A 162 21.98 -6.81 -15.26
C LEU A 162 22.45 -8.18 -14.80
N GLN A 163 22.74 -8.34 -13.52
CA GLN A 163 23.16 -9.62 -12.96
C GLN A 163 22.07 -10.68 -13.19
N GLU A 164 22.42 -11.85 -13.66
CA GLU A 164 21.78 -13.18 -13.74
C GLU A 164 20.26 -13.31 -13.46
N TYR A 165 19.44 -12.34 -13.84
CA TYR A 165 17.98 -12.37 -13.70
C TYR A 165 17.30 -12.73 -15.01
N ASP A 166 16.13 -13.33 -14.90
CA ASP A 166 15.26 -13.66 -16.02
C ASP A 166 14.83 -12.35 -16.74
N LEU A 167 15.48 -12.06 -17.85
CA LEU A 167 15.26 -10.84 -18.64
C LEU A 167 13.79 -10.71 -19.11
N ASP A 168 13.09 -11.84 -19.25
CA ASP A 168 11.68 -11.84 -19.64
C ASP A 168 10.76 -11.25 -18.52
N GLN A 169 11.18 -11.33 -17.27
CA GLN A 169 10.47 -10.70 -16.15
C GLN A 169 10.75 -9.20 -16.00
N LEU A 170 11.84 -8.71 -16.60
CA LEU A 170 12.23 -7.31 -16.58
C LEU A 170 11.70 -6.52 -17.78
N ALA A 171 11.32 -7.22 -18.85
CA ALA A 171 10.89 -6.60 -20.09
C ALA A 171 9.52 -5.93 -19.93
N ILE A 172 9.48 -4.64 -20.09
CA ILE A 172 8.24 -3.90 -20.27
C ILE A 172 7.88 -3.97 -21.76
N ASN A 173 6.92 -4.82 -22.12
CA ASN A 173 6.43 -4.98 -23.50
C ASN A 173 5.61 -3.75 -23.96
N ASP A 174 6.23 -2.59 -23.92
CA ASP A 174 5.63 -1.34 -24.38
C ASP A 174 6.63 -0.62 -25.31
N THR A 175 6.35 -0.64 -26.60
CA THR A 175 7.18 -0.01 -27.63
C THR A 175 6.85 1.47 -27.85
N SER A 176 5.87 2.02 -27.15
CA SER A 176 5.49 3.43 -27.28
C SER A 176 6.56 4.35 -26.67
N THR A 177 6.68 5.56 -27.23
CA THR A 177 7.55 6.58 -26.65
C THR A 177 6.95 7.09 -25.35
N LYS A 178 7.72 7.07 -24.28
CA LYS A 178 7.39 7.61 -22.96
C LYS A 178 8.10 8.93 -22.72
N VAL A 179 7.54 9.73 -21.85
CA VAL A 179 8.14 10.97 -21.33
C VAL A 179 8.38 10.77 -19.84
N GLY A 180 9.58 11.07 -19.37
CA GLY A 180 9.91 10.93 -17.96
C GLY A 180 11.38 11.25 -17.67
N VAL A 181 11.83 10.85 -16.51
CA VAL A 181 13.20 11.01 -16.07
C VAL A 181 13.97 9.70 -16.16
N ILE A 182 15.29 9.76 -16.28
CA ILE A 182 16.19 8.61 -16.16
C ILE A 182 16.71 8.59 -14.72
N ALA A 183 16.56 7.46 -14.03
CA ALA A 183 16.85 7.35 -12.60
C ALA A 183 18.27 7.80 -12.25
N GLN A 184 19.28 7.42 -13.05
CA GLN A 184 20.68 7.82 -12.85
C GLN A 184 20.91 9.32 -13.01
N GLU A 185 20.20 9.98 -13.92
CA GLU A 185 20.27 11.44 -14.07
C GLU A 185 19.51 12.14 -12.92
N PHE A 186 18.36 11.61 -12.54
CA PHE A 186 17.51 12.16 -11.49
C PHE A 186 18.15 12.05 -10.10
N GLU A 187 18.87 10.97 -9.83
CA GLU A 187 19.62 10.74 -8.58
C GLU A 187 20.63 11.85 -8.27
N THR A 188 21.19 12.48 -9.30
CA THR A 188 22.16 13.57 -9.10
C THR A 188 21.52 14.83 -8.50
N VAL A 189 20.20 14.98 -8.67
CA VAL A 189 19.41 16.13 -8.19
C VAL A 189 18.60 15.76 -6.94
N PHE A 190 18.01 14.57 -6.94
CA PHE A 190 17.14 14.03 -5.89
C PHE A 190 17.60 12.63 -5.44
N PRO A 191 18.70 12.52 -4.69
CA PRO A 191 19.27 11.22 -4.33
C PRO A 191 18.34 10.36 -3.44
N ASN A 192 17.51 10.98 -2.59
CA ASN A 192 16.59 10.26 -1.72
C ASN A 192 15.36 9.73 -2.46
N SER A 193 15.10 10.24 -3.67
CA SER A 193 14.00 9.81 -4.54
C SER A 193 14.33 8.57 -5.36
N ILE A 194 15.52 7.99 -5.19
CA ILE A 194 15.91 6.76 -5.88
C ILE A 194 15.90 5.58 -4.92
N LYS A 195 15.23 4.52 -5.33
CA LYS A 195 15.25 3.21 -4.67
C LYS A 195 15.87 2.21 -5.61
N THR A 196 16.88 1.51 -5.15
CA THR A 196 17.46 0.38 -5.89
C THR A 196 16.85 -0.90 -5.34
N ASP A 197 16.28 -1.72 -6.21
CA ASP A 197 15.72 -3.01 -5.81
C ASP A 197 16.83 -4.07 -5.64
N ASP A 198 16.44 -5.28 -5.22
CA ASP A 198 17.35 -6.42 -5.00
C ASP A 198 18.05 -6.89 -6.29
N ARG A 199 17.55 -6.49 -7.45
CA ARG A 199 18.10 -6.74 -8.78
C ARG A 199 19.08 -5.65 -9.23
N GLY A 200 19.29 -4.61 -8.44
CA GLY A 200 20.13 -3.47 -8.80
C GLY A 200 19.44 -2.47 -9.74
N ILE A 201 18.11 -2.61 -9.99
CA ILE A 201 17.37 -1.69 -10.84
C ILE A 201 16.93 -0.47 -10.01
N LYS A 202 17.21 0.71 -10.56
CA LYS A 202 16.84 1.97 -9.95
C LYS A 202 15.41 2.38 -10.31
N ASN A 203 14.61 2.65 -9.28
CA ASN A 203 13.24 3.10 -9.38
C ASN A 203 13.14 4.53 -8.84
N VAL A 204 12.32 5.36 -9.48
CA VAL A 204 12.08 6.76 -9.08
C VAL A 204 10.84 6.85 -8.20
N CYS A 205 10.98 7.50 -7.04
CA CYS A 205 9.89 7.92 -6.16
C CYS A 205 9.69 9.43 -6.33
N GLU A 206 8.51 9.86 -6.75
CA GLU A 206 8.31 11.25 -7.18
C GLU A 206 7.93 12.23 -6.04
N ASP A 207 7.83 11.76 -4.79
CA ASP A 207 7.34 12.56 -3.66
C ASP A 207 8.15 13.84 -3.44
N GLU A 208 9.49 13.76 -3.47
CA GLU A 208 10.36 14.93 -3.30
C GLU A 208 10.21 15.92 -4.46
N LEU A 209 10.03 15.44 -5.69
CA LEU A 209 9.84 16.26 -6.88
C LEU A 209 8.59 17.13 -6.74
N LEU A 210 7.47 16.56 -6.27
CA LEU A 210 6.23 17.30 -6.06
C LEU A 210 6.44 18.49 -5.11
N PHE A 211 7.06 18.26 -3.96
CA PHE A 211 7.29 19.32 -2.98
C PHE A 211 8.35 20.34 -3.43
N ALA A 212 9.37 19.90 -4.16
CA ALA A 212 10.33 20.79 -4.81
C ALA A 212 9.67 21.69 -5.86
N MET A 213 8.69 21.19 -6.62
CA MET A 213 7.90 21.98 -7.56
C MET A 213 7.05 23.03 -6.84
N VAL A 214 6.41 22.69 -5.72
CA VAL A 214 5.67 23.68 -4.90
C VAL A 214 6.62 24.79 -4.42
N LYS A 215 7.78 24.44 -3.91
CA LYS A 215 8.80 25.41 -3.48
C LYS A 215 9.28 26.28 -4.63
N ALA A 216 9.55 25.70 -5.79
CA ALA A 216 9.97 26.44 -6.99
C ALA A 216 8.92 27.46 -7.44
N ILE A 217 7.62 27.11 -7.39
CA ILE A 217 6.51 28.03 -7.69
C ILE A 217 6.49 29.20 -6.68
N GLN A 218 6.67 28.93 -5.39
CA GLN A 218 6.75 29.97 -4.37
C GLN A 218 7.92 30.95 -4.63
N GLU A 219 9.10 30.42 -4.98
CA GLU A 219 10.28 31.23 -5.34
C GLU A 219 10.08 32.06 -6.60
N LEU A 220 9.43 31.49 -7.63
CA LEU A 220 9.07 32.21 -8.85
C LEU A 220 8.05 33.33 -8.56
N SER A 221 7.01 33.04 -7.78
CA SER A 221 6.00 34.03 -7.39
C SER A 221 6.64 35.21 -6.66
N ALA A 222 7.55 34.96 -5.71
CA ALA A 222 8.28 36.00 -5.01
C ALA A 222 9.15 36.86 -5.95
N LYS A 223 9.81 36.24 -6.94
CA LYS A 223 10.60 36.96 -7.94
C LYS A 223 9.73 37.84 -8.84
N VAL A 224 8.57 37.34 -9.28
CA VAL A 224 7.62 38.10 -10.10
C VAL A 224 7.12 39.33 -9.32
N THR A 225 6.67 39.13 -8.07
CA THR A 225 6.23 40.24 -7.20
C THR A 225 7.31 41.32 -7.02
N ALA A 226 8.56 40.90 -6.85
CA ALA A 226 9.67 41.85 -6.72
C ALA A 226 9.94 42.64 -8.02
N LEU A 227 9.68 42.07 -9.18
CA LEU A 227 9.79 42.73 -10.49
C LEU A 227 8.63 43.68 -10.79
N GLU A 228 7.43 43.37 -10.31
CA GLU A 228 6.23 44.19 -10.50
C GLU A 228 6.12 45.36 -9.52
N GLY A 229 6.81 45.27 -8.36
CA GLY A 229 6.79 46.29 -7.32
C GLY A 229 7.98 47.30 -7.35
N GLY A 230 8.86 47.19 -8.34
CA GLY A 230 9.98 48.13 -8.63
C GLY A 230 9.68 48.92 -9.90
#